data_85680b5863e2cb14eec931b7306155cf
#
_entry.id   85680b5863e2cb14eec931b7306155cf
#
_cell.length_a   1.000
_cell.length_b   1.000
_cell.length_c   1.000
_cell.angle_alpha   90.00
_cell.angle_beta   90.00
_cell.angle_gamma   90.00
#
_symmetry.space_group_name_H-M   'P 1'
#
loop_
_entity.id
_entity.type
_entity.pdbx_description
1 polymer ?
#
loop_
_entity_poly.entity_id
_entity_poly.type
_entity_poly.pdbx_seq_one_letter_code
_entity_poly.pdbx_strand_id
1 'polypeptide(L)'
;MRTILFLGIFLLASATAASGSASSTNLESTFKTKDIQGTFVVLSLKSGALNFTNGVRARKRFFPASTFKIANSLIALETRAVGDENEIIPYGGKPQPFKSWERDMSMRDAISVSNVPIYQEIARRVGKGTYLEWLRKLEYGNRQIANDIERFWLDGPLEISAIEQVQFLTKLVNGKLPVSERARRILTDILKLEQRNGKTLYGKTGWTIAPDPDIGWFVGWVNDGQDKHVFALNMDVHSRADARLRKKLALQLLSQLGIY
;
A
#
# COMPACT_ATOMS: atom_id res chain seq x y z
N MET A 1 -53.69 -22.22 -36.52
CA MET A 1 -52.31 -22.03 -35.95
C MET A 1 -52.43 -21.20 -34.69
N ARG A 2 -52.26 -21.81 -33.52
CA ARG A 2 -52.27 -21.12 -32.21
C ARG A 2 -50.86 -20.96 -31.75
N THR A 3 -50.39 -19.71 -31.65
CA THR A 3 -49.08 -19.33 -31.12
C THR A 3 -49.15 -19.28 -29.58
N ILE A 4 -48.37 -20.15 -28.91
CA ILE A 4 -48.27 -20.17 -27.46
C ILE A 4 -47.09 -19.28 -27.09
N LEU A 5 -47.39 -18.21 -26.34
CA LEU A 5 -46.37 -17.28 -25.76
C LEU A 5 -45.91 -17.81 -24.43
N PHE A 6 -44.64 -18.25 -24.35
CA PHE A 6 -44.01 -18.61 -23.06
C PHE A 6 -43.49 -17.33 -22.35
N LEU A 7 -44.14 -17.00 -21.25
CA LEU A 7 -43.71 -15.92 -20.34
C LEU A 7 -42.69 -16.49 -19.33
N GLY A 8 -41.43 -16.26 -19.60
CA GLY A 8 -40.38 -16.64 -18.67
C GLY A 8 -40.27 -15.65 -17.48
N ILE A 9 -40.64 -16.10 -16.29
CA ILE A 9 -40.46 -15.35 -15.04
C ILE A 9 -39.02 -15.46 -14.66
N PHE A 10 -38.23 -14.34 -14.75
CA PHE A 10 -36.91 -14.20 -14.14
C PHE A 10 -37.10 -13.89 -12.65
N LEU A 11 -36.88 -14.88 -11.79
CA LEU A 11 -36.66 -14.64 -10.35
C LEU A 11 -35.26 -14.07 -10.16
N LEU A 12 -35.15 -12.76 -9.93
CA LEU A 12 -33.94 -12.17 -9.38
C LEU A 12 -33.82 -12.61 -7.92
N ALA A 13 -32.84 -13.47 -7.66
CA ALA A 13 -32.41 -13.80 -6.30
C ALA A 13 -31.65 -12.63 -5.70
N SER A 14 -32.29 -11.82 -4.86
CA SER A 14 -31.70 -10.79 -4.01
C SER A 14 -31.24 -11.45 -2.70
N ALA A 15 -30.01 -11.98 -2.69
CA ALA A 15 -29.35 -12.42 -1.47
C ALA A 15 -27.86 -12.11 -1.60
N THR A 16 -27.38 -11.12 -0.82
CA THR A 16 -26.03 -11.00 -0.23
C THR A 16 -25.67 -9.56 0.19
N ALA A 17 -26.62 -8.73 0.61
CA ALA A 17 -26.28 -7.40 1.15
C ALA A 17 -26.09 -7.37 2.69
N ALA A 18 -26.42 -8.44 3.42
CA ALA A 18 -26.47 -8.39 4.89
C ALA A 18 -25.14 -8.67 5.61
N SER A 19 -24.20 -9.42 5.03
CA SER A 19 -22.93 -9.75 5.69
C SER A 19 -21.88 -8.62 5.63
N GLY A 20 -21.91 -7.77 4.62
CA GLY A 20 -20.98 -6.65 4.47
C GLY A 20 -21.23 -5.51 5.47
N SER A 21 -22.47 -5.28 5.87
CA SER A 21 -22.81 -4.14 6.74
C SER A 21 -22.41 -4.35 8.21
N ALA A 22 -22.57 -5.56 8.75
CA ALA A 22 -22.18 -5.88 10.13
C ALA A 22 -20.66 -5.86 10.35
N SER A 23 -19.89 -6.28 9.35
CA SER A 23 -18.41 -6.26 9.40
C SER A 23 -17.85 -4.84 9.36
N SER A 24 -18.39 -3.96 8.51
CA SER A 24 -17.93 -2.56 8.42
C SER A 24 -18.23 -1.77 9.71
N THR A 25 -19.38 -1.99 10.33
CA THR A 25 -19.77 -1.34 11.60
C THR A 25 -18.80 -1.68 12.73
N ASN A 26 -18.31 -2.93 12.80
CA ASN A 26 -17.32 -3.35 13.80
C ASN A 26 -15.95 -2.69 13.57
N LEU A 27 -15.51 -2.57 12.32
CA LEU A 27 -14.26 -1.88 11.98
C LEU A 27 -14.32 -0.38 12.34
N GLU A 28 -15.43 0.31 12.05
CA GLU A 28 -15.61 1.72 12.38
C GLU A 28 -15.61 1.97 13.90
N SER A 29 -16.19 1.05 14.68
CA SER A 29 -16.17 1.16 16.15
C SER A 29 -14.74 1.18 16.71
N THR A 30 -13.81 0.45 16.09
CA THR A 30 -12.40 0.42 16.50
C THR A 30 -11.72 1.78 16.35
N PHE A 31 -12.01 2.52 15.26
CA PHE A 31 -11.49 3.88 15.07
C PHE A 31 -12.09 4.84 16.11
N LYS A 32 -13.41 4.79 16.32
CA LYS A 32 -14.11 5.64 17.31
C LYS A 32 -13.61 5.42 18.73
N THR A 33 -13.51 4.15 19.18
CA THR A 33 -13.06 3.81 20.53
C THR A 33 -11.63 4.28 20.82
N LYS A 34 -10.80 4.41 19.79
CA LYS A 34 -9.41 4.85 19.91
C LYS A 34 -9.23 6.33 19.62
N ASP A 35 -10.30 7.06 19.28
CA ASP A 35 -10.29 8.45 18.84
C ASP A 35 -9.30 8.68 17.68
N ILE A 36 -9.29 7.77 16.72
CA ILE A 36 -8.41 7.83 15.55
C ILE A 36 -9.21 8.26 14.32
N GLN A 37 -8.81 9.36 13.69
CA GLN A 37 -9.29 9.72 12.37
C GLN A 37 -8.54 8.91 11.32
N GLY A 38 -9.27 8.02 10.62
CA GLY A 38 -8.63 7.11 9.67
C GLY A 38 -9.61 6.39 8.75
N THR A 39 -9.05 5.56 7.89
CA THR A 39 -9.76 4.60 7.06
C THR A 39 -8.96 3.33 6.93
N PHE A 40 -9.66 2.22 6.81
CA PHE A 40 -9.11 0.91 6.49
C PHE A 40 -9.86 0.34 5.30
N VAL A 41 -9.13 -0.08 4.29
CA VAL A 41 -9.66 -0.71 3.08
C VAL A 41 -9.06 -2.11 2.98
N VAL A 42 -9.87 -3.13 2.75
CA VAL A 42 -9.41 -4.50 2.54
C VAL A 42 -10.23 -5.20 1.45
N LEU A 43 -9.53 -5.89 0.55
CA LEU A 43 -10.08 -6.63 -0.58
C LEU A 43 -9.64 -8.09 -0.52
N SER A 44 -10.59 -9.04 -0.49
CA SER A 44 -10.35 -10.45 -0.75
C SER A 44 -10.18 -10.67 -2.26
N LEU A 45 -9.07 -11.25 -2.69
CA LEU A 45 -8.83 -11.49 -4.12
C LEU A 45 -9.64 -12.68 -4.65
N LYS A 46 -9.99 -13.63 -3.78
CA LYS A 46 -10.79 -14.82 -4.13
C LYS A 46 -12.26 -14.48 -4.33
N SER A 47 -12.86 -13.76 -3.37
CA SER A 47 -14.30 -13.45 -3.41
C SER A 47 -14.62 -12.12 -4.10
N GLY A 48 -13.63 -11.22 -4.25
CA GLY A 48 -13.84 -9.85 -4.69
C GLY A 48 -14.51 -8.96 -3.63
N ALA A 49 -14.71 -9.46 -2.41
CA ALA A 49 -15.34 -8.69 -1.34
C ALA A 49 -14.44 -7.53 -0.90
N LEU A 50 -14.95 -6.32 -1.04
CA LEU A 50 -14.31 -5.08 -0.63
C LEU A 50 -15.00 -4.52 0.62
N ASN A 51 -14.26 -4.42 1.72
CA ASN A 51 -14.70 -3.77 2.94
C ASN A 51 -13.88 -2.51 3.18
N PHE A 52 -14.51 -1.46 3.68
CA PHE A 52 -13.81 -0.24 4.07
C PHE A 52 -14.58 0.55 5.13
N THR A 53 -13.84 1.36 5.90
CA THR A 53 -14.39 2.35 6.83
C THR A 53 -14.21 3.75 6.25
N ASN A 54 -15.01 4.72 6.68
CA ASN A 54 -14.90 6.12 6.26
C ASN A 54 -14.66 6.27 4.74
N GLY A 55 -15.70 5.99 3.97
CA GLY A 55 -15.61 5.96 2.50
C GLY A 55 -15.16 7.26 1.84
N VAL A 56 -15.39 8.41 2.48
CA VAL A 56 -14.88 9.72 2.01
C VAL A 56 -13.36 9.74 2.11
N ARG A 57 -12.80 9.38 3.28
CA ARG A 57 -11.35 9.34 3.49
C ARG A 57 -10.69 8.24 2.64
N ALA A 58 -11.35 7.11 2.45
CA ALA A 58 -10.83 6.01 1.62
C ALA A 58 -10.53 6.44 0.17
N ARG A 59 -11.27 7.43 -0.35
CA ARG A 59 -11.13 8.00 -1.69
C ARG A 59 -10.28 9.28 -1.74
N LYS A 60 -10.07 9.94 -0.60
CA LYS A 60 -9.22 11.13 -0.51
C LYS A 60 -7.76 10.73 -0.70
N ARG A 61 -7.05 11.47 -1.53
CA ARG A 61 -5.63 11.28 -1.77
C ARG A 61 -4.80 11.98 -0.71
N PHE A 62 -3.66 11.38 -0.37
CA PHE A 62 -2.67 11.87 0.57
C PHE A 62 -1.28 11.52 0.04
N PHE A 63 -0.24 12.20 0.52
CA PHE A 63 1.14 11.84 0.19
C PHE A 63 1.43 10.38 0.59
N PRO A 64 1.98 9.56 -0.30
CA PRO A 64 2.21 8.13 -0.02
C PRO A 64 3.31 7.90 1.03
N ALA A 65 4.18 8.88 1.26
CA ALA A 65 5.33 8.73 2.13
C ALA A 65 6.13 7.46 1.78
N SER A 66 6.59 6.72 2.79
CA SER A 66 7.41 5.52 2.57
C SER A 66 6.64 4.33 1.96
N THR A 67 5.32 4.39 1.73
CA THR A 67 4.64 3.36 0.96
C THR A 67 5.01 3.41 -0.52
N PHE A 68 5.42 4.59 -1.02
CA PHE A 68 5.95 4.75 -2.38
C PHE A 68 7.19 3.90 -2.64
N LYS A 69 7.94 3.49 -1.62
CA LYS A 69 9.08 2.60 -1.77
C LYS A 69 8.74 1.29 -2.49
N ILE A 70 7.48 0.85 -2.44
CA ILE A 70 6.99 -0.32 -3.21
C ILE A 70 7.09 -0.05 -4.71
N ALA A 71 6.48 1.04 -5.19
CA ALA A 71 6.54 1.42 -6.61
C ALA A 71 7.96 1.83 -7.01
N ASN A 72 8.66 2.57 -6.15
CA ASN A 72 10.04 3.01 -6.40
C ASN A 72 10.99 1.82 -6.62
N SER A 73 10.91 0.78 -5.78
CA SER A 73 11.73 -0.44 -5.96
C SER A 73 11.43 -1.16 -7.27
N LEU A 74 10.15 -1.27 -7.67
CA LEU A 74 9.81 -1.84 -8.98
C LEU A 74 10.43 -1.05 -10.13
N ILE A 75 10.28 0.28 -10.09
CA ILE A 75 10.83 1.17 -11.11
C ILE A 75 12.36 1.03 -11.18
N ALA A 76 13.03 1.04 -10.02
CA ALA A 76 14.49 0.91 -9.95
C ALA A 76 15.00 -0.41 -10.53
N LEU A 77 14.31 -1.53 -10.26
CA LEU A 77 14.67 -2.85 -10.78
C LEU A 77 14.39 -2.97 -12.29
N GLU A 78 13.27 -2.44 -12.77
CA GLU A 78 12.92 -2.47 -14.21
C GLU A 78 13.83 -1.60 -15.06
N THR A 79 14.24 -0.46 -14.56
CA THR A 79 15.12 0.48 -15.26
C THR A 79 16.59 0.18 -15.06
N ARG A 80 16.92 -0.82 -14.25
CA ARG A 80 18.28 -1.17 -13.83
C ARG A 80 19.03 0.00 -13.15
N ALA A 81 18.31 0.95 -12.58
CA ALA A 81 18.88 1.96 -11.68
C ALA A 81 19.49 1.32 -10.42
N VAL A 82 19.00 0.12 -10.08
CA VAL A 82 19.57 -0.81 -9.09
C VAL A 82 19.62 -2.19 -9.74
N GLY A 83 20.76 -2.86 -9.68
CA GLY A 83 20.99 -4.15 -10.31
C GLY A 83 20.14 -5.28 -9.69
N ASP A 84 20.12 -5.33 -8.36
CA ASP A 84 19.27 -6.24 -7.56
C ASP A 84 19.03 -5.67 -6.15
N GLU A 85 18.32 -6.43 -5.33
CA GLU A 85 17.97 -6.03 -3.97
C GLU A 85 19.14 -6.01 -2.99
N ASN A 86 20.30 -6.55 -3.36
CA ASN A 86 21.50 -6.68 -2.51
C ASN A 86 22.59 -5.66 -2.89
N GLU A 87 22.46 -4.96 -4.01
CA GLU A 87 23.39 -3.89 -4.39
C GLU A 87 23.49 -2.84 -3.28
N ILE A 88 24.73 -2.54 -2.87
CA ILE A 88 24.99 -1.54 -1.83
C ILE A 88 24.87 -0.15 -2.43
N ILE A 89 24.02 0.66 -1.85
CA ILE A 89 23.69 2.02 -2.27
C ILE A 89 24.19 2.98 -1.20
N PRO A 90 24.96 4.04 -1.58
CA PRO A 90 25.47 5.00 -0.61
C PRO A 90 24.35 5.89 -0.04
N TYR A 91 24.39 6.15 1.28
CA TYR A 91 23.45 7.05 1.94
C TYR A 91 23.84 8.53 1.85
N GLY A 92 25.04 8.83 1.36
CA GLY A 92 25.51 10.19 1.08
C GLY A 92 26.25 10.84 2.25
N GLY A 93 26.53 10.15 3.35
CA GLY A 93 27.42 10.60 4.43
C GLY A 93 26.89 11.73 5.32
N LYS A 94 25.65 12.21 5.10
CA LYS A 94 25.06 13.33 5.87
C LYS A 94 24.35 12.83 7.12
N PRO A 95 24.34 13.58 8.24
CA PRO A 95 23.55 13.27 9.42
C PRO A 95 22.07 13.08 9.07
N GLN A 96 21.42 12.08 9.67
CA GLN A 96 20.05 11.72 9.41
C GLN A 96 19.18 11.77 10.68
N PRO A 97 17.84 11.94 10.56
CA PRO A 97 16.92 11.92 11.70
C PRO A 97 16.95 10.63 12.51
N PHE A 98 17.37 9.52 11.87
CA PHE A 98 17.50 8.22 12.49
C PHE A 98 18.91 7.66 12.29
N LYS A 99 19.58 7.27 13.36
CA LYS A 99 20.94 6.71 13.31
C LYS A 99 21.02 5.45 12.43
N SER A 100 19.96 4.66 12.38
CA SER A 100 19.85 3.49 11.52
C SER A 100 19.88 3.79 10.00
N TRP A 101 19.75 5.06 9.61
CA TRP A 101 19.85 5.51 8.22
C TRP A 101 21.26 5.95 7.80
N GLU A 102 22.15 6.15 8.76
CA GLU A 102 23.51 6.66 8.54
C GLU A 102 24.50 5.55 8.17
N ARG A 103 24.16 4.77 7.15
CA ARG A 103 25.06 3.77 6.58
C ARG A 103 24.64 3.43 5.14
N ASP A 104 25.61 3.04 4.35
CA ASP A 104 25.37 2.44 3.06
C ASP A 104 24.66 1.10 3.25
N MET A 105 23.66 0.81 2.43
CA MET A 105 22.91 -0.43 2.56
C MET A 105 22.22 -0.83 1.25
N SER A 106 21.82 -2.08 1.20
CA SER A 106 21.06 -2.63 0.08
C SER A 106 19.62 -2.10 0.06
N MET A 107 18.93 -2.27 -1.08
CA MET A 107 17.50 -2.00 -1.18
C MET A 107 16.71 -2.85 -0.17
N ARG A 108 17.09 -4.12 0.03
CA ARG A 108 16.51 -5.05 1.01
C ARG A 108 16.56 -4.48 2.42
N ASP A 109 17.73 -4.01 2.85
CA ASP A 109 17.90 -3.40 4.18
C ASP A 109 17.17 -2.07 4.28
N ALA A 110 17.29 -1.22 3.25
CA ALA A 110 16.71 0.11 3.22
C ALA A 110 15.19 0.11 3.31
N ILE A 111 14.50 -0.85 2.67
CA ILE A 111 13.04 -0.94 2.74
C ILE A 111 12.58 -1.36 4.14
N SER A 112 13.33 -2.24 4.81
CA SER A 112 13.01 -2.75 6.14
C SER A 112 13.05 -1.66 7.21
N VAL A 113 14.08 -0.81 7.20
CA VAL A 113 14.24 0.33 8.14
C VAL A 113 13.62 1.62 7.59
N SER A 114 13.00 1.56 6.42
CA SER A 114 12.36 2.71 5.75
C SER A 114 13.34 3.87 5.45
N ASN A 115 14.60 3.55 5.12
CA ASN A 115 15.67 4.52 4.87
C ASN A 115 15.27 5.48 3.73
N VAL A 116 15.24 6.80 4.01
CA VAL A 116 14.91 7.82 3.00
C VAL A 116 16.12 8.14 2.13
N PRO A 117 17.31 8.44 2.66
CA PRO A 117 18.53 8.73 1.87
C PRO A 117 18.82 7.73 0.76
N ILE A 118 18.71 6.43 1.06
CA ILE A 118 18.92 5.37 0.04
C ILE A 118 17.89 5.50 -1.10
N TYR A 119 16.62 5.75 -0.77
CA TYR A 119 15.59 5.91 -1.79
C TYR A 119 15.66 7.24 -2.53
N GLN A 120 16.29 8.26 -1.95
CA GLN A 120 16.66 9.51 -2.65
C GLN A 120 17.79 9.26 -3.66
N GLU A 121 18.79 8.46 -3.29
CA GLU A 121 19.84 8.06 -4.25
C GLU A 121 19.25 7.21 -5.39
N ILE A 122 18.37 6.26 -5.08
CA ILE A 122 17.64 5.51 -6.11
C ILE A 122 16.87 6.49 -7.03
N ALA A 123 16.23 7.51 -6.46
CA ALA A 123 15.47 8.48 -7.25
C ALA A 123 16.39 9.29 -8.20
N ARG A 124 17.59 9.69 -7.77
CA ARG A 124 18.58 10.33 -8.62
C ARG A 124 18.98 9.46 -9.80
N ARG A 125 19.22 8.16 -9.55
CA ARG A 125 19.59 7.20 -10.59
C ARG A 125 18.46 6.94 -11.59
N VAL A 126 17.21 6.87 -11.14
CA VAL A 126 16.03 6.69 -12.01
C VAL A 126 15.75 7.91 -12.87
N GLY A 127 15.80 9.10 -12.29
CA GLY A 127 15.57 10.36 -12.97
C GLY A 127 14.09 10.70 -13.24
N LYS A 128 13.83 12.02 -13.41
CA LYS A 128 12.46 12.57 -13.49
C LYS A 128 11.63 12.03 -14.65
N GLY A 129 12.22 11.98 -15.84
CA GLY A 129 11.51 11.52 -17.06
C GLY A 129 11.02 10.07 -16.91
N THR A 130 11.89 9.21 -16.39
CA THR A 130 11.58 7.80 -16.13
C THR A 130 10.47 7.65 -15.09
N TYR A 131 10.50 8.43 -14.00
CA TYR A 131 9.40 8.39 -13.03
C TYR A 131 8.06 8.80 -13.63
N LEU A 132 8.01 9.86 -14.44
CA LEU A 132 6.77 10.30 -15.10
C LEU A 132 6.18 9.20 -15.99
N GLU A 133 7.03 8.51 -16.74
CA GLU A 133 6.63 7.38 -17.57
C GLU A 133 6.09 6.22 -16.73
N TRP A 134 6.85 5.81 -15.71
CA TRP A 134 6.50 4.67 -14.90
C TRP A 134 5.30 4.88 -13.97
N LEU A 135 5.11 6.09 -13.42
CA LEU A 135 3.91 6.41 -12.66
C LEU A 135 2.63 6.29 -13.51
N ARG A 136 2.73 6.60 -14.81
CA ARG A 136 1.62 6.38 -15.77
C ARG A 136 1.41 4.89 -16.05
N LYS A 137 2.47 4.13 -16.33
CA LYS A 137 2.43 2.68 -16.57
C LYS A 137 1.86 1.91 -15.38
N LEU A 138 2.25 2.29 -14.17
CA LEU A 138 1.77 1.69 -12.93
C LEU A 138 0.38 2.20 -12.50
N GLU A 139 -0.14 3.24 -13.15
CA GLU A 139 -1.37 3.94 -12.77
C GLU A 139 -1.36 4.36 -11.28
N TYR A 140 -0.22 4.86 -10.79
CA TYR A 140 0.00 5.13 -9.38
C TYR A 140 -0.51 6.51 -8.98
N GLY A 141 -1.58 6.57 -8.19
CA GLY A 141 -2.17 7.79 -7.64
C GLY A 141 -2.45 8.88 -8.69
N ASN A 142 -2.14 10.15 -8.35
CA ASN A 142 -2.31 11.29 -9.26
C ASN A 142 -1.21 11.41 -10.32
N ARG A 143 -0.14 10.60 -10.24
CA ARG A 143 0.98 10.56 -11.20
C ARG A 143 1.76 11.86 -11.33
N GLN A 144 1.66 12.76 -10.35
CA GLN A 144 2.35 14.03 -10.32
C GLN A 144 3.75 13.90 -9.71
N ILE A 145 4.68 14.72 -10.20
CA ILE A 145 6.06 14.75 -9.72
C ILE A 145 6.58 16.20 -9.74
N ALA A 146 7.29 16.60 -8.69
CA ALA A 146 7.91 17.91 -8.58
C ALA A 146 9.24 18.01 -9.37
N ASN A 147 9.85 19.19 -9.34
CA ASN A 147 11.22 19.34 -9.82
C ASN A 147 12.22 18.66 -8.89
N ASP A 148 11.97 18.71 -7.59
CA ASP A 148 12.70 17.90 -6.61
C ASP A 148 12.23 16.46 -6.64
N ILE A 149 13.00 15.62 -7.34
CA ILE A 149 12.72 14.19 -7.51
C ILE A 149 13.05 13.35 -6.26
N GLU A 150 13.64 13.96 -5.24
CA GLU A 150 14.03 13.28 -4.02
C GLU A 150 12.95 13.36 -2.94
N ARG A 151 11.91 14.20 -3.15
CA ARG A 151 10.90 14.49 -2.14
C ARG A 151 9.45 14.36 -2.59
N PHE A 152 9.18 14.27 -3.88
CA PHE A 152 7.82 14.33 -4.45
C PHE A 152 6.81 13.33 -3.84
N TRP A 153 7.28 12.28 -3.18
CA TRP A 153 6.45 11.27 -2.47
C TRP A 153 6.35 11.51 -0.96
N LEU A 154 7.15 12.44 -0.40
CA LEU A 154 7.21 12.73 1.03
C LEU A 154 6.28 13.88 1.42
N ASP A 155 6.35 14.97 0.65
CA ASP A 155 5.65 16.24 0.88
C ASP A 155 5.02 16.83 -0.40
N GLY A 156 4.79 15.98 -1.40
CA GLY A 156 4.04 16.30 -2.61
C GLY A 156 4.91 16.65 -3.83
N PRO A 157 4.27 16.70 -5.00
CA PRO A 157 2.84 16.64 -5.28
C PRO A 157 2.26 15.23 -5.53
N LEU A 158 3.03 14.13 -5.38
CA LEU A 158 2.50 12.79 -5.56
C LEU A 158 1.53 12.45 -4.43
N GLU A 159 0.30 12.07 -4.79
CA GLU A 159 -0.73 11.66 -3.85
C GLU A 159 -1.43 10.39 -4.31
N ILE A 160 -1.92 9.60 -3.36
CA ILE A 160 -2.65 8.36 -3.59
C ILE A 160 -3.70 8.15 -2.48
N SER A 161 -4.85 7.57 -2.81
CA SER A 161 -5.89 7.20 -1.85
C SER A 161 -5.71 5.77 -1.33
N ALA A 162 -6.40 5.42 -0.24
CA ALA A 162 -6.37 4.07 0.30
C ALA A 162 -6.95 3.04 -0.70
N ILE A 163 -7.99 3.40 -1.44
CA ILE A 163 -8.55 2.56 -2.49
C ILE A 163 -7.54 2.36 -3.63
N GLU A 164 -6.87 3.43 -4.08
CA GLU A 164 -5.85 3.32 -5.13
C GLU A 164 -4.63 2.49 -4.68
N GLN A 165 -4.24 2.56 -3.40
CA GLN A 165 -3.21 1.68 -2.82
C GLN A 165 -3.62 0.21 -2.94
N VAL A 166 -4.85 -0.13 -2.56
CA VAL A 166 -5.38 -1.50 -2.69
C VAL A 166 -5.43 -1.94 -4.16
N GLN A 167 -5.86 -1.06 -5.07
CA GLN A 167 -5.89 -1.36 -6.52
C GLN A 167 -4.48 -1.63 -7.07
N PHE A 168 -3.50 -0.79 -6.74
CA PHE A 168 -2.10 -0.94 -7.15
C PHE A 168 -1.51 -2.27 -6.62
N LEU A 169 -1.68 -2.54 -5.32
CA LEU A 169 -1.19 -3.77 -4.71
C LEU A 169 -1.90 -5.01 -5.25
N THR A 170 -3.20 -4.92 -5.58
CA THR A 170 -3.94 -6.00 -6.24
C THR A 170 -3.34 -6.35 -7.60
N LYS A 171 -2.99 -5.34 -8.41
CA LYS A 171 -2.30 -5.56 -9.68
C LYS A 171 -0.92 -6.19 -9.46
N LEU A 172 -0.16 -5.74 -8.46
CA LEU A 172 1.13 -6.32 -8.09
C LEU A 172 1.02 -7.81 -7.73
N VAL A 173 0.12 -8.12 -6.79
CA VAL A 173 -0.08 -9.48 -6.26
C VAL A 173 -0.57 -10.47 -7.33
N ASN A 174 -1.40 -9.99 -8.26
CA ASN A 174 -1.92 -10.78 -9.38
C ASN A 174 -1.00 -10.80 -10.62
N GLY A 175 0.19 -10.18 -10.56
CA GLY A 175 1.10 -10.12 -11.71
C GLY A 175 0.56 -9.31 -12.89
N LYS A 176 -0.33 -8.34 -12.64
CA LYS A 176 -0.97 -7.51 -13.67
C LYS A 176 -0.32 -6.14 -13.86
N LEU A 177 0.73 -5.84 -13.11
CA LEU A 177 1.55 -4.65 -13.37
C LEU A 177 2.47 -4.92 -14.58
N PRO A 178 2.81 -3.89 -15.38
CA PRO A 178 3.70 -4.02 -16.54
C PRO A 178 5.18 -4.07 -16.10
N VAL A 179 5.51 -5.02 -15.25
CA VAL A 179 6.85 -5.25 -14.68
C VAL A 179 7.26 -6.70 -14.88
N SER A 180 8.56 -6.96 -14.94
CA SER A 180 9.11 -8.30 -15.07
C SER A 180 8.77 -9.18 -13.87
N GLU A 181 8.65 -10.49 -14.10
CA GLU A 181 8.49 -11.48 -13.04
C GLU A 181 9.65 -11.42 -12.03
N ARG A 182 10.87 -11.11 -12.52
CA ARG A 182 12.05 -10.92 -11.67
C ARG A 182 11.84 -9.77 -10.67
N ALA A 183 11.46 -8.58 -11.15
CA ALA A 183 11.26 -7.42 -10.27
C ALA A 183 10.12 -7.67 -9.27
N ARG A 184 9.01 -8.27 -9.73
CA ARG A 184 7.87 -8.65 -8.90
C ARG A 184 8.27 -9.63 -7.79
N ARG A 185 9.04 -10.66 -8.10
CA ARG A 185 9.51 -11.66 -7.14
C ARG A 185 10.44 -11.04 -6.10
N ILE A 186 11.44 -10.26 -6.54
CA ILE A 186 12.37 -9.56 -5.64
C ILE A 186 11.58 -8.65 -4.68
N LEU A 187 10.68 -7.82 -5.22
CA LEU A 187 9.90 -6.91 -4.39
C LEU A 187 9.03 -7.67 -3.38
N THR A 188 8.35 -8.74 -3.80
CA THR A 188 7.54 -9.58 -2.92
C THR A 188 8.37 -10.12 -1.76
N ASP A 189 9.59 -10.59 -2.05
CA ASP A 189 10.50 -11.14 -1.04
C ASP A 189 10.91 -10.08 -0.01
N ILE A 190 11.35 -8.89 -0.44
CA ILE A 190 11.78 -7.82 0.47
C ILE A 190 10.64 -7.13 1.23
N LEU A 191 9.37 -7.34 0.82
CA LEU A 191 8.19 -6.86 1.53
C LEU A 191 7.66 -7.85 2.56
N LYS A 192 8.19 -9.07 2.63
CA LYS A 192 7.78 -10.07 3.61
C LYS A 192 8.16 -9.59 5.02
N LEU A 193 7.16 -9.47 5.89
CA LEU A 193 7.33 -8.98 7.26
C LEU A 193 7.39 -10.12 8.28
N GLU A 194 6.44 -11.05 8.19
CA GLU A 194 6.37 -12.18 9.11
C GLU A 194 5.51 -13.32 8.53
N GLN A 195 5.72 -14.50 9.07
CA GLN A 195 4.90 -15.67 8.78
C GLN A 195 4.48 -16.33 10.10
N ARG A 196 3.17 -16.52 10.28
CA ARG A 196 2.60 -17.07 11.50
C ARG A 196 1.34 -17.88 11.18
N ASN A 197 1.20 -19.06 11.80
CA ASN A 197 0.02 -19.92 11.66
C ASN A 197 -0.40 -20.18 10.19
N GLY A 198 0.57 -20.45 9.33
CA GLY A 198 0.33 -20.68 7.89
C GLY A 198 0.04 -19.42 7.07
N LYS A 199 -0.06 -18.26 7.71
CA LYS A 199 -0.32 -16.97 7.06
C LYS A 199 0.95 -16.15 6.91
N THR A 200 1.14 -15.50 5.77
CA THR A 200 2.29 -14.63 5.52
C THR A 200 1.81 -13.19 5.32
N LEU A 201 2.37 -12.28 6.11
CA LEU A 201 2.13 -10.84 6.01
C LEU A 201 3.22 -10.17 5.19
N TYR A 202 2.81 -9.38 4.23
CA TYR A 202 3.64 -8.50 3.43
C TYR A 202 3.17 -7.07 3.60
N GLY A 203 4.09 -6.10 3.60
CA GLY A 203 3.64 -4.72 3.69
C GLY A 203 4.72 -3.68 3.90
N LYS A 204 4.28 -2.42 3.86
CA LYS A 204 5.11 -1.25 4.07
C LYS A 204 4.38 -0.18 4.86
N THR A 205 5.02 0.37 5.87
CA THR A 205 4.54 1.55 6.59
C THR A 205 4.94 2.83 5.85
N GLY A 206 4.13 3.88 5.99
CA GLY A 206 4.46 5.24 5.59
C GLY A 206 4.16 6.21 6.72
N TRP A 207 4.92 7.29 6.77
CA TRP A 207 4.68 8.41 7.67
C TRP A 207 5.27 9.67 7.04
N THR A 208 4.45 10.67 6.85
CA THR A 208 4.85 12.02 6.40
C THR A 208 4.56 13.01 7.50
N ILE A 209 5.43 13.99 7.66
CA ILE A 209 5.34 15.06 8.65
C ILE A 209 4.74 16.33 8.06
N ALA A 210 4.07 16.21 6.93
CA ALA A 210 3.28 17.25 6.28
C ALA A 210 2.13 16.57 5.53
N PRO A 211 0.88 17.08 5.51
CA PRO A 211 0.38 18.26 6.20
C PRO A 211 0.20 18.07 7.71
N ASP A 212 -0.35 19.06 8.41
CA ASP A 212 -0.83 18.93 9.80
C ASP A 212 -2.34 18.57 9.78
N PRO A 213 -2.78 17.47 10.43
CA PRO A 213 -1.96 16.45 11.09
C PRO A 213 -1.10 15.64 10.12
N ASP A 214 -0.02 15.03 10.64
CA ASP A 214 0.79 14.07 9.91
C ASP A 214 -0.06 12.92 9.37
N ILE A 215 0.37 12.28 8.29
CA ILE A 215 -0.34 11.14 7.69
C ILE A 215 0.44 9.85 7.92
N GLY A 216 -0.27 8.87 8.48
CA GLY A 216 0.23 7.53 8.71
C GLY A 216 -0.37 6.51 7.75
N TRP A 217 0.46 5.58 7.25
CA TRP A 217 0.08 4.49 6.37
C TRP A 217 0.59 3.14 6.87
N PHE A 218 -0.20 2.10 6.64
CA PHE A 218 0.29 0.72 6.54
C PHE A 218 -0.48 0.02 5.44
N VAL A 219 0.23 -0.41 4.40
CA VAL A 219 -0.35 -1.05 3.23
C VAL A 219 0.33 -2.38 2.96
N GLY A 220 -0.39 -3.34 2.38
CA GLY A 220 0.17 -4.65 2.12
C GLY A 220 -0.87 -5.70 1.78
N TRP A 221 -0.51 -6.97 2.01
CA TRP A 221 -1.43 -8.09 1.87
C TRP A 221 -1.09 -9.22 2.85
N VAL A 222 -2.10 -10.01 3.16
CA VAL A 222 -1.97 -11.29 3.86
C VAL A 222 -2.22 -12.40 2.84
N ASN A 223 -1.34 -13.39 2.79
CA ASN A 223 -1.55 -14.64 2.08
C ASN A 223 -1.78 -15.75 3.11
N ASP A 224 -2.94 -16.38 3.12
CA ASP A 224 -3.31 -17.47 4.03
C ASP A 224 -3.26 -18.85 3.37
N GLY A 225 -2.73 -18.93 2.13
CA GLY A 225 -2.64 -20.14 1.34
C GLY A 225 -3.90 -20.44 0.51
N GLN A 226 -5.07 -19.89 0.88
CA GLN A 226 -6.33 -20.07 0.16
C GLN A 226 -6.80 -18.79 -0.53
N ASP A 227 -6.48 -17.64 0.06
CA ASP A 227 -6.81 -16.31 -0.44
C ASP A 227 -5.66 -15.34 -0.17
N LYS A 228 -5.73 -14.20 -0.83
CA LYS A 228 -4.88 -13.05 -0.56
C LYS A 228 -5.75 -11.85 -0.28
N HIS A 229 -5.56 -11.27 0.89
CA HIS A 229 -6.31 -10.11 1.36
C HIS A 229 -5.43 -8.87 1.27
N VAL A 230 -5.70 -8.01 0.28
CA VAL A 230 -4.95 -6.77 0.06
C VAL A 230 -5.57 -5.65 0.90
N PHE A 231 -4.75 -4.90 1.64
CA PHE A 231 -5.24 -3.86 2.54
C PHE A 231 -4.46 -2.56 2.48
N ALA A 232 -5.11 -1.47 2.90
CA ALA A 232 -4.52 -0.17 3.15
C ALA A 232 -5.16 0.49 4.36
N LEU A 233 -4.36 0.81 5.37
CA LEU A 233 -4.70 1.70 6.47
C LEU A 233 -4.13 3.09 6.17
N ASN A 234 -4.98 4.13 6.31
CA ASN A 234 -4.58 5.54 6.34
C ASN A 234 -5.14 6.20 7.60
N MET A 235 -4.34 6.96 8.32
CA MET A 235 -4.78 7.63 9.56
C MET A 235 -4.02 8.92 9.81
N ASP A 236 -4.64 9.81 10.58
CA ASP A 236 -3.96 10.97 11.13
C ASP A 236 -3.00 10.53 12.23
N VAL A 237 -1.89 11.27 12.35
CA VAL A 237 -0.83 11.03 13.31
C VAL A 237 -0.50 12.35 13.97
N HIS A 238 -0.80 12.48 15.27
CA HIS A 238 -0.55 13.68 16.06
C HIS A 238 0.72 13.55 16.92
N SER A 239 1.29 12.34 17.00
CA SER A 239 2.47 12.05 17.81
C SER A 239 3.29 10.88 17.26
N ARG A 240 4.54 10.75 17.73
CA ARG A 240 5.35 9.56 17.46
C ARG A 240 4.73 8.26 18.00
N ALA A 241 3.92 8.36 19.06
CA ALA A 241 3.19 7.22 19.61
C ALA A 241 2.13 6.73 18.60
N ASP A 242 1.34 7.64 18.01
CA ASP A 242 0.35 7.30 16.99
C ASP A 242 1.01 6.69 15.75
N ALA A 243 2.16 7.23 15.35
CA ALA A 243 2.91 6.66 14.24
C ALA A 243 3.27 5.18 14.46
N ARG A 244 3.50 4.74 15.72
CA ARG A 244 3.76 3.33 16.06
C ARG A 244 2.50 2.47 16.01
N LEU A 245 1.31 3.06 16.16
CA LEU A 245 0.04 2.33 16.16
C LEU A 245 -0.37 1.81 14.78
N ARG A 246 0.12 2.37 13.68
CA ARG A 246 -0.28 2.04 12.31
C ARG A 246 -0.33 0.54 12.02
N LYS A 247 0.80 -0.17 12.27
CA LYS A 247 0.88 -1.62 12.07
C LYS A 247 -0.05 -2.36 13.05
N LYS A 248 -0.03 -1.97 14.34
CA LYS A 248 -0.85 -2.62 15.38
C LYS A 248 -2.36 -2.49 15.07
N LEU A 249 -2.81 -1.30 14.67
CA LEU A 249 -4.20 -1.05 14.32
C LEU A 249 -4.63 -1.89 13.10
N ALA A 250 -3.84 -1.87 12.02
CA ALA A 250 -4.16 -2.67 10.85
C ALA A 250 -4.23 -4.18 11.17
N LEU A 251 -3.30 -4.71 11.96
CA LEU A 251 -3.33 -6.12 12.38
C LEU A 251 -4.54 -6.43 13.26
N GLN A 252 -4.95 -5.52 14.15
CA GLN A 252 -6.19 -5.66 14.92
C GLN A 252 -7.42 -5.74 14.00
N LEU A 253 -7.51 -4.85 12.99
CA LEU A 253 -8.62 -4.84 12.04
C LEU A 253 -8.64 -6.10 11.16
N LEU A 254 -7.47 -6.57 10.69
CA LEU A 254 -7.34 -7.84 9.97
C LEU A 254 -7.78 -9.04 10.84
N SER A 255 -7.43 -9.03 12.13
CA SER A 255 -7.81 -10.08 13.07
C SER A 255 -9.33 -10.09 13.34
N GLN A 256 -9.97 -8.93 13.47
CA GLN A 256 -11.43 -8.81 13.60
C GLN A 256 -12.18 -9.38 12.38
N LEU A 257 -11.54 -9.39 11.22
CA LEU A 257 -12.09 -10.01 10.01
C LEU A 257 -11.70 -11.49 9.84
N GLY A 258 -10.97 -12.08 10.79
CA GLY A 258 -10.47 -13.46 10.69
C GLY A 258 -9.34 -13.65 9.65
N ILE A 259 -8.79 -12.56 9.12
CA ILE A 259 -7.79 -12.60 8.04
C ILE A 259 -6.39 -12.92 8.58
N TYR A 260 -6.05 -12.39 9.79
CA TYR A 260 -4.68 -12.52 10.31
C TYR A 260 -4.62 -12.77 11.82
#